data_3ba5c74708cbff0209479bfeeed9ae79
#
_entry.id   3ba5c74708cbff0209479bfeeed9ae79
#
_cell.length_a   1.000
_cell.length_b   1.000
_cell.length_c   1.000
_cell.angle_alpha   90.00
_cell.angle_beta   90.00
_cell.angle_gamma   90.00
#
_symmetry.space_group_name_H-M   'P 1'
#
loop_
_entity.id
_entity.type
_entity.pdbx_description
1 polymer ?
#
loop_
_entity_poly.entity_id
_entity_poly.type
_entity_poly.pdbx_seq_one_letter_code
_entity_poly.pdbx_strand_id
1 'polypeptide(L)'
;MPDQRTPEQRFRSMSNVKLKDGSLELIIRSALHKRGYRFRKHVKTLPGSPDAVFLKQKVAVFIDGDFWHGYRLPVWEHKLKHFWKEKLRANRRRDRKNFDKLRKMGWQVVRIWQHEIINDPDRCVERITSLLHVREVDHHR
;
A
#
# COMPACT_ATOMS: atom_id res chain seq x y z
N MET A 1 22.63 2.00 21.84
CA MET A 1 23.20 0.79 21.24
C MET A 1 22.55 0.52 19.89
N PRO A 2 23.31 0.08 18.92
CA PRO A 2 22.69 -0.28 17.65
C PRO A 2 21.76 -1.47 17.85
N ASP A 3 20.64 -1.43 17.15
CA ASP A 3 19.65 -2.49 17.18
C ASP A 3 20.24 -3.74 16.50
N GLN A 4 20.39 -4.82 17.28
CA GLN A 4 20.97 -6.08 16.79
C GLN A 4 19.92 -7.03 16.19
N ARG A 5 18.66 -6.65 16.21
CA ARG A 5 17.60 -7.47 15.64
C ARG A 5 17.74 -7.53 14.11
N THR A 6 17.34 -8.65 13.52
CA THR A 6 17.27 -8.78 12.07
C THR A 6 16.18 -7.83 11.52
N PRO A 7 16.22 -7.50 10.23
CA PRO A 7 15.14 -6.72 9.62
C PRO A 7 13.76 -7.32 9.86
N GLU A 8 13.63 -8.64 9.81
CA GLU A 8 12.38 -9.35 10.06
C GLU A 8 11.91 -9.16 11.50
N GLN A 9 12.83 -9.28 12.46
CA GLN A 9 12.52 -9.12 13.88
C GLN A 9 12.09 -7.69 14.20
N ARG A 10 12.81 -6.71 13.65
CA ARG A 10 12.45 -5.29 13.84
C ARG A 10 11.07 -4.99 13.30
N PHE A 11 10.76 -5.50 12.13
CA PHE A 11 9.47 -5.31 11.49
C PHE A 11 8.35 -5.95 12.30
N ARG A 12 8.54 -7.18 12.74
CA ARG A 12 7.56 -7.88 13.59
C ARG A 12 7.30 -7.13 14.88
N SER A 13 8.36 -6.65 15.54
CA SER A 13 8.22 -5.89 16.79
C SER A 13 7.40 -4.62 16.57
N MET A 14 7.67 -3.89 15.52
CA MET A 14 6.92 -2.68 15.19
C MET A 14 5.45 -3.00 14.89
N SER A 15 5.19 -4.01 14.09
CA SER A 15 3.83 -4.43 13.75
C SER A 15 3.04 -4.88 14.97
N ASN A 16 3.67 -5.65 15.86
CA ASN A 16 3.01 -6.21 17.04
C ASN A 16 2.76 -5.16 18.12
N VAL A 17 3.65 -4.19 18.29
CA VAL A 17 3.57 -3.21 19.36
C VAL A 17 2.71 -2.01 18.98
N LYS A 18 2.78 -1.54 17.75
CA LYS A 18 2.16 -0.27 17.36
C LYS A 18 0.88 -0.43 16.55
N LEU A 19 0.75 -1.50 15.77
CA LEU A 19 -0.32 -1.62 14.80
C LEU A 19 -0.91 -3.02 14.84
N LYS A 20 -2.18 -3.09 15.20
CA LYS A 20 -2.97 -4.30 14.99
C LYS A 20 -3.28 -4.43 13.51
N ASP A 21 -3.58 -5.64 13.05
CA ASP A 21 -3.96 -5.88 11.67
C ASP A 21 -5.09 -4.93 11.24
N GLY A 22 -4.89 -4.28 10.12
CA GLY A 22 -5.86 -3.35 9.57
C GLY A 22 -5.82 -1.93 10.12
N SER A 23 -4.96 -1.63 11.10
CA SER A 23 -4.88 -0.29 11.70
C SER A 23 -4.47 0.78 10.69
N LEU A 24 -3.51 0.48 9.83
CA LEU A 24 -3.06 1.40 8.78
C LEU A 24 -4.17 1.70 7.79
N GLU A 25 -4.85 0.66 7.36
CA GLU A 25 -5.98 0.79 6.44
C GLU A 25 -7.10 1.61 7.06
N LEU A 26 -7.37 1.40 8.35
CA LEU A 26 -8.40 2.14 9.08
C LEU A 26 -8.09 3.63 9.14
N ILE A 27 -6.84 4.00 9.39
CA ILE A 27 -6.42 5.40 9.42
C ILE A 27 -6.74 6.08 8.09
N ILE A 28 -6.36 5.47 6.98
CA ILE A 28 -6.57 6.02 5.64
C ILE A 28 -8.06 6.04 5.29
N ARG A 29 -8.77 4.95 5.54
CA ARG A 29 -10.21 4.86 5.21
C ARG A 29 -11.05 5.83 6.03
N SER A 30 -10.75 5.97 7.32
CA SER A 30 -11.46 6.93 8.19
C SER A 30 -11.25 8.37 7.73
N ALA A 31 -10.03 8.71 7.36
CA ALA A 31 -9.71 10.06 6.85
C ALA A 31 -10.44 10.36 5.55
N LEU A 32 -10.52 9.38 4.65
CA LEU A 32 -11.26 9.52 3.39
C LEU A 32 -12.76 9.70 3.63
N HIS A 33 -13.35 8.93 4.55
CA HIS A 33 -14.76 9.06 4.92
C HIS A 33 -15.05 10.43 5.51
N LYS A 34 -14.18 10.94 6.38
CA LYS A 34 -14.34 12.29 6.97
C LYS A 34 -14.34 13.38 5.92
N ARG A 35 -13.63 13.17 4.81
CA ARG A 35 -13.58 14.12 3.69
C ARG A 35 -14.73 13.92 2.69
N GLY A 36 -15.66 12.99 2.99
CA GLY A 36 -16.86 12.77 2.18
C GLY A 36 -16.70 11.75 1.05
N TYR A 37 -15.58 11.06 0.97
CA TYR A 37 -15.35 10.07 -0.08
C TYR A 37 -15.97 8.72 0.28
N ARG A 38 -16.49 8.03 -0.73
CA ARG A 38 -17.04 6.67 -0.62
C ARG A 38 -16.29 5.74 -1.55
N PHE A 39 -15.97 4.56 -1.06
CA PHE A 39 -15.17 3.57 -1.78
C PHE A 39 -15.55 2.17 -1.34
N ARG A 40 -15.13 1.16 -2.11
CA ARG A 40 -15.26 -0.25 -1.75
C ARG A 40 -13.97 -0.76 -1.15
N LYS A 41 -14.08 -1.67 -0.16
CA LYS A 41 -12.94 -2.28 0.52
C LYS A 41 -12.67 -3.67 -0.03
N HIS A 42 -11.40 -4.07 -0.05
CA HIS A 42 -10.98 -5.45 -0.32
C HIS A 42 -11.65 -6.07 -1.55
N VAL A 43 -11.57 -5.38 -2.68
CA VAL A 43 -12.20 -5.84 -3.91
C VAL A 43 -11.36 -6.95 -4.54
N LYS A 44 -11.73 -8.21 -4.27
CA LYS A 44 -10.96 -9.39 -4.69
C LYS A 44 -11.05 -9.67 -6.18
N THR A 45 -11.99 -9.07 -6.88
CA THR A 45 -12.16 -9.25 -8.32
C THR A 45 -11.14 -8.46 -9.13
N LEU A 46 -10.45 -7.52 -8.51
CA LEU A 46 -9.38 -6.76 -9.17
C LEU A 46 -8.00 -7.35 -8.84
N PRO A 47 -7.04 -7.31 -9.77
CA PRO A 47 -5.69 -7.81 -9.50
C PRO A 47 -5.08 -7.23 -8.24
N GLY A 48 -4.56 -8.09 -7.36
CA GLY A 48 -3.91 -7.68 -6.12
C GLY A 48 -4.85 -7.35 -4.96
N SER A 49 -6.16 -7.42 -5.15
CA SER A 49 -7.16 -7.12 -4.11
C SER A 49 -6.92 -5.76 -3.43
N PRO A 50 -7.14 -4.64 -4.12
CA PRO A 50 -6.90 -3.31 -3.55
C PRO A 50 -7.64 -3.08 -2.23
N ASP A 51 -7.03 -2.31 -1.34
CA ASP A 51 -7.59 -2.00 -0.02
C ASP A 51 -8.73 -0.99 -0.08
N ALA A 52 -8.70 -0.08 -1.05
CA ALA A 52 -9.78 0.87 -1.31
C ALA A 52 -9.92 1.08 -2.82
N VAL A 53 -11.15 1.02 -3.30
CA VAL A 53 -11.44 1.13 -4.73
C VAL A 53 -12.48 2.21 -4.98
N PHE A 54 -12.13 3.15 -5.85
CA PHE A 54 -13.02 4.20 -6.32
C PHE A 54 -13.42 3.85 -7.75
N LEU A 55 -14.58 3.20 -7.90
CA LEU A 55 -15.01 2.65 -9.19
C LEU A 55 -15.21 3.72 -10.26
N LYS A 56 -15.82 4.83 -9.90
CA LYS A 56 -16.13 5.91 -10.84
C LYS A 56 -14.87 6.53 -11.41
N GLN A 57 -13.89 6.82 -10.57
CA GLN A 57 -12.64 7.44 -10.95
C GLN A 57 -11.61 6.43 -11.46
N LYS A 58 -11.85 5.14 -11.27
CA LYS A 58 -10.91 4.06 -11.55
C LYS A 58 -9.57 4.25 -10.84
N VAL A 59 -9.65 4.44 -9.53
CA VAL A 59 -8.48 4.55 -8.66
C VAL A 59 -8.47 3.38 -7.69
N ALA A 60 -7.36 2.65 -7.67
CA ALA A 60 -7.14 1.51 -6.78
C ALA A 60 -6.01 1.85 -5.81
N VAL A 61 -6.31 1.78 -4.51
CA VAL A 61 -5.37 2.12 -3.44
C VAL A 61 -4.89 0.86 -2.74
N PHE A 62 -3.58 0.72 -2.65
CA PHE A 62 -2.92 -0.38 -1.93
C PHE A 62 -2.18 0.20 -0.73
N ILE A 63 -2.39 -0.43 0.43
CA ILE A 63 -1.71 -0.06 1.68
C ILE A 63 -0.84 -1.25 2.07
N ASP A 64 0.47 -1.10 1.87
CA ASP A 64 1.39 -2.21 1.93
C ASP A 64 2.42 -2.07 3.06
N GLY A 65 2.65 -3.19 3.77
CA GLY A 65 3.69 -3.29 4.77
C GLY A 65 5.07 -3.27 4.14
N ASP A 66 5.99 -2.52 4.72
CA ASP A 66 7.32 -2.30 4.16
C ASP A 66 8.10 -3.61 3.99
N PHE A 67 8.07 -4.47 4.98
CA PHE A 67 8.82 -5.73 4.93
C PHE A 67 8.21 -6.71 3.92
N TRP A 68 6.91 -7.02 4.06
CA TRP A 68 6.26 -8.06 3.28
C TRP A 68 6.21 -7.77 1.78
N HIS A 69 6.18 -6.50 1.40
CA HIS A 69 6.19 -6.07 0.01
C HIS A 69 7.57 -5.63 -0.47
N GLY A 70 8.59 -5.76 0.39
CA GLY A 70 9.99 -5.57 0.02
C GLY A 70 10.35 -4.14 -0.34
N TYR A 71 9.89 -3.16 0.43
CA TYR A 71 10.24 -1.77 0.19
C TYR A 71 11.77 -1.62 0.19
N ARG A 72 12.32 -1.16 -0.93
CA ARG A 72 13.76 -1.02 -1.16
C ARG A 72 14.56 -2.31 -0.92
N LEU A 73 13.94 -3.45 -1.22
CA LEU A 73 14.54 -4.77 -0.99
C LEU A 73 15.99 -4.92 -1.50
N PRO A 74 16.34 -4.46 -2.73
CA PRO A 74 17.73 -4.61 -3.20
C PRO A 74 18.79 -3.98 -2.30
N VAL A 75 18.42 -2.98 -1.49
CA VAL A 75 19.34 -2.30 -0.59
C VAL A 75 19.70 -3.17 0.61
N TRP A 76 18.77 -3.98 1.10
CA TRP A 76 18.96 -4.73 2.34
C TRP A 76 18.77 -6.24 2.21
N GLU A 77 18.47 -6.76 1.01
CA GLU A 77 18.19 -8.19 0.83
C GLU A 77 19.39 -9.07 1.17
N HIS A 78 20.60 -8.57 1.06
CA HIS A 78 21.81 -9.32 1.38
C HIS A 78 21.90 -9.70 2.86
N LYS A 79 21.14 -9.03 3.72
CA LYS A 79 21.06 -9.31 5.16
C LYS A 79 20.06 -10.42 5.48
N LEU A 80 19.29 -10.85 4.47
CA LEU A 80 18.25 -11.84 4.67
C LEU A 80 18.73 -13.26 4.45
N LYS A 81 18.12 -14.21 5.16
CA LYS A 81 18.28 -15.63 4.86
C LYS A 81 17.64 -15.93 3.51
N HIS A 82 18.18 -16.94 2.82
CA HIS A 82 17.74 -17.29 1.47
C HIS A 82 16.21 -17.43 1.32
N PHE A 83 15.57 -18.11 2.27
CA PHE A 83 14.11 -18.29 2.26
C PHE A 83 13.37 -16.96 2.18
N TRP A 84 13.71 -16.01 3.06
CA TRP A 84 13.05 -14.71 3.10
C TRP A 84 13.34 -13.87 1.86
N LYS A 85 14.58 -13.92 1.40
CA LYS A 85 14.98 -13.21 0.19
C LYS A 85 14.15 -13.64 -1.01
N GLU A 86 14.01 -14.96 -1.23
CA GLU A 86 13.23 -15.50 -2.33
C GLU A 86 11.75 -15.19 -2.19
N LYS A 87 11.20 -15.30 -0.98
CA LYS A 87 9.80 -14.98 -0.71
C LYS A 87 9.48 -13.52 -1.01
N LEU A 88 10.33 -12.60 -0.54
CA LEU A 88 10.10 -11.17 -0.75
C LEU A 88 10.28 -10.77 -2.20
N ARG A 89 11.24 -11.38 -2.91
CA ARG A 89 11.39 -11.18 -4.35
C ARG A 89 10.15 -11.63 -5.10
N ALA A 90 9.59 -12.78 -4.72
CA ALA A 90 8.35 -13.28 -5.32
C ALA A 90 7.18 -12.34 -5.07
N ASN A 91 7.07 -11.81 -3.85
CA ASN A 91 6.02 -10.83 -3.51
C ASN A 91 6.14 -9.57 -4.39
N ARG A 92 7.35 -9.07 -4.58
CA ARG A 92 7.59 -7.90 -5.44
C ARG A 92 7.20 -8.15 -6.89
N ARG A 93 7.56 -9.33 -7.42
CA ARG A 93 7.19 -9.70 -8.80
C ARG A 93 5.69 -9.78 -8.95
N ARG A 94 4.99 -10.37 -7.98
CA ARG A 94 3.54 -10.48 -7.99
C ARG A 94 2.88 -9.10 -7.94
N ASP A 95 3.35 -8.22 -7.06
CA ASP A 95 2.83 -6.85 -6.95
C ASP A 95 2.97 -6.11 -8.27
N ARG A 96 4.15 -6.16 -8.88
CA ARG A 96 4.42 -5.51 -10.16
C ARG A 96 3.46 -6.02 -11.24
N LYS A 97 3.28 -7.33 -11.30
CA LYS A 97 2.39 -7.96 -12.29
C LYS A 97 0.94 -7.50 -12.10
N ASN A 98 0.49 -7.45 -10.85
CA ASN A 98 -0.86 -6.99 -10.52
C ASN A 98 -1.07 -5.52 -10.87
N PHE A 99 -0.11 -4.68 -10.55
CA PHE A 99 -0.19 -3.24 -10.86
C PHE A 99 -0.19 -3.00 -12.37
N ASP A 100 0.62 -3.74 -13.12
CA ASP A 100 0.65 -3.64 -14.58
C ASP A 100 -0.68 -4.06 -15.19
N LYS A 101 -1.30 -5.11 -14.67
CA LYS A 101 -2.63 -5.55 -15.12
C LYS A 101 -3.68 -4.48 -14.87
N LEU A 102 -3.68 -3.87 -13.68
CA LEU A 102 -4.61 -2.79 -13.34
C LEU A 102 -4.44 -1.60 -14.26
N ARG A 103 -3.21 -1.19 -14.52
CA ARG A 103 -2.92 -0.07 -15.42
C ARG A 103 -3.42 -0.34 -16.84
N LYS A 104 -3.24 -1.57 -17.34
CA LYS A 104 -3.73 -1.98 -18.65
C LYS A 104 -5.26 -1.96 -18.73
N MET A 105 -5.94 -2.15 -17.58
CA MET A 105 -7.39 -2.06 -17.48
C MET A 105 -7.90 -0.61 -17.35
N GLY A 106 -7.01 0.36 -17.35
CA GLY A 106 -7.35 1.78 -17.22
C GLY A 106 -7.38 2.31 -15.81
N TRP A 107 -6.90 1.54 -14.85
CA TRP A 107 -6.87 1.92 -13.43
C TRP A 107 -5.63 2.73 -13.09
N GLN A 108 -5.80 3.74 -12.25
CA GLN A 108 -4.69 4.43 -11.61
C GLN A 108 -4.40 3.72 -10.30
N VAL A 109 -3.15 3.31 -10.12
CA VAL A 109 -2.70 2.61 -8.92
C VAL A 109 -2.03 3.60 -7.97
N VAL A 110 -2.49 3.63 -6.73
CA VAL A 110 -1.86 4.41 -5.66
C VAL A 110 -1.34 3.43 -4.62
N ARG A 111 -0.03 3.39 -4.43
CA ARG A 111 0.58 2.55 -3.43
C ARG A 111 1.05 3.40 -2.27
N ILE A 112 0.54 3.11 -1.08
CA ILE A 112 0.90 3.79 0.17
C ILE A 112 1.64 2.80 1.05
N TRP A 113 2.84 3.15 1.45
CA TRP A 113 3.66 2.31 2.31
C TRP A 113 3.37 2.55 3.78
N GLN A 114 3.55 1.52 4.60
CA GLN A 114 3.39 1.58 6.05
C GLN A 114 4.12 2.77 6.67
N HIS A 115 5.40 2.95 6.35
CA HIS A 115 6.20 4.04 6.91
C HIS A 115 5.66 5.42 6.53
N GLU A 116 5.08 5.56 5.35
CA GLU A 116 4.50 6.84 4.91
C GLU A 116 3.29 7.21 5.79
N ILE A 117 2.45 6.22 6.11
CA ILE A 117 1.26 6.45 6.95
C ILE A 117 1.67 6.79 8.38
N ILE A 118 2.67 6.09 8.91
CA ILE A 118 3.19 6.36 10.25
C ILE A 118 3.77 7.76 10.35
N ASN A 119 4.50 8.19 9.32
CA ASN A 119 5.17 9.49 9.32
C ASN A 119 4.22 10.66 9.05
N ASP A 120 3.31 10.52 8.09
CA ASP A 120 2.42 11.61 7.70
C ASP A 120 1.16 11.07 7.02
N PRO A 121 0.15 10.66 7.80
CA PRO A 121 -1.08 10.12 7.23
C PRO A 121 -1.85 11.13 6.38
N ASP A 122 -1.83 12.41 6.74
CA ASP A 122 -2.54 13.45 6.00
C ASP A 122 -1.98 13.60 4.58
N ARG A 123 -0.67 13.55 4.44
CA ARG A 123 -0.03 13.61 3.12
C ARG A 123 -0.42 12.42 2.24
N CYS A 124 -0.53 11.24 2.85
CA CYS A 124 -0.99 10.04 2.13
C CYS A 124 -2.42 10.23 1.62
N VAL A 125 -3.31 10.75 2.46
CA VAL A 125 -4.70 11.03 2.09
C VAL A 125 -4.76 12.07 0.99
N GLU A 126 -3.95 13.12 1.05
CA GLU A 126 -3.90 14.15 0.02
C GLU A 126 -3.47 13.60 -1.34
N ARG A 127 -2.53 12.66 -1.37
CA ARG A 127 -2.13 12.01 -2.62
C ARG A 127 -3.31 11.31 -3.28
N ILE A 128 -4.13 10.64 -2.48
CA ILE A 128 -5.33 9.95 -2.96
C ILE A 128 -6.37 10.96 -3.45
N THR A 129 -6.71 11.92 -2.63
CA THR A 129 -7.77 12.90 -2.94
C THR A 129 -7.42 13.80 -4.14
N SER A 130 -6.17 14.19 -4.26
CA SER A 130 -5.70 14.95 -5.43
C SER A 130 -5.87 14.17 -6.71
N LEU A 131 -5.55 12.88 -6.69
CA LEU A 131 -5.71 12.01 -7.84
C LEU A 131 -7.17 11.80 -8.19
N LEU A 132 -8.03 11.61 -7.18
CA LEU A 132 -9.47 11.50 -7.38
C LEU A 132 -10.03 12.73 -8.07
N HIS A 133 -9.60 13.91 -7.64
CA HIS A 133 -10.03 15.18 -8.23
C HIS A 133 -9.64 15.27 -9.70
N VAL A 134 -8.41 14.93 -10.04
CA VAL A 134 -7.93 14.92 -11.43
C VAL A 134 -8.76 13.96 -12.30
N ARG A 135 -9.02 12.76 -11.80
CA ARG A 135 -9.80 11.76 -12.54
C ARG A 135 -11.27 12.18 -12.72
N GLU A 136 -11.84 12.88 -11.77
CA GLU A 136 -13.20 13.42 -11.89
C GLU A 136 -13.27 14.49 -12.97
N VAL A 137 -12.32 15.40 -13.02
CA VAL A 137 -12.25 16.45 -14.05
C VAL A 137 -12.14 15.81 -15.43
N ASP A 138 -11.28 14.82 -15.61
CA ASP A 138 -11.11 14.12 -16.88
C ASP A 138 -12.39 13.38 -17.30
N HIS A 139 -13.17 12.90 -16.34
CA HIS A 139 -14.39 12.15 -16.60
C HIS A 139 -15.55 13.04 -17.09
N HIS A 140 -15.51 14.33 -16.81
CA HIS A 140 -16.53 15.31 -17.21
C HIS A 140 -16.23 16.04 -18.52
N ARG A 141 -15.15 15.67 -19.20
CA ARG A 141 -14.82 16.25 -20.50
C ARG A 141 -15.55 15.58 -21.65
#